data_687a9bd0dbdfc551d6ba7b2eed192740
#
_entry.id   687a9bd0dbdfc551d6ba7b2eed192740
#
_cell.length_a   1.000
_cell.length_b   1.000
_cell.length_c   1.000
_cell.angle_alpha   90.00
_cell.angle_beta   90.00
_cell.angle_gamma   90.00
#
_symmetry.space_group_name_H-M   'P 1'
#
loop_
_entity.id
_entity.type
_entity.pdbx_description
1 polymer ?
#
loop_
_entity_poly.entity_id
_entity_poly.type
_entity_poly.pdbx_seq_one_letter_code
_entity_poly.pdbx_strand_id
1 'polypeptide(L)'
;MQAANHTTNGNQVYCLVLTTTATAEEAQSLAQGIVESRLGACVQIQPIQSVYRWQGTLCNDTEFRLSVKTSQARYAALERFIATHHSYETPEIVQVPITAGSGAYLQWIAEGTQGAPDEPQPEGQFALP
;
A
#
# COMPACT_ATOMS: atom_id res chain seq x y z
N MET A 1 -16.05 10.14 -23.01
CA MET A 1 -15.53 9.97 -22.50
C MET A 1 -14.63 10.24 -21.90
N GLN A 2 -14.55 10.38 -21.53
CA GLN A 2 -13.65 10.66 -21.04
C GLN A 2 -12.73 9.97 -20.81
N ALA A 3 -12.61 9.88 -21.20
CA ALA A 3 -11.44 9.12 -21.28
C ALA A 3 -10.30 9.69 -20.55
N ALA A 4 -10.38 10.87 -20.37
CA ALA A 4 -9.24 11.64 -19.92
C ALA A 4 -8.71 11.21 -18.56
N ASN A 5 -9.48 10.50 -17.77
CA ASN A 5 -9.05 10.22 -16.41
C ASN A 5 -8.64 8.77 -16.21
N HIS A 6 -7.97 8.21 -17.20
CA HIS A 6 -7.52 6.83 -17.09
C HIS A 6 -6.39 6.67 -16.12
N THR A 7 -5.44 7.59 -16.09
CA THR A 7 -4.26 7.47 -15.24
C THR A 7 -4.24 8.47 -14.13
N THR A 8 -5.04 9.52 -14.25
CA THR A 8 -5.04 10.57 -13.26
C THR A 8 -6.47 10.99 -13.00
N ASN A 9 -6.67 11.61 -11.86
CA ASN A 9 -7.91 12.28 -11.51
C ASN A 9 -7.51 13.71 -11.20
N GLY A 10 -7.72 14.59 -12.17
CA GLY A 10 -7.13 15.90 -12.09
C GLY A 10 -5.62 15.74 -12.15
N ASN A 11 -4.93 16.10 -11.09
CA ASN A 11 -3.49 15.95 -11.01
C ASN A 11 -3.07 14.72 -10.22
N GLN A 12 -3.99 13.84 -9.91
CA GLN A 12 -3.73 12.69 -9.09
C GLN A 12 -3.13 11.57 -9.91
N VAL A 13 -2.08 10.95 -9.38
CA VAL A 13 -1.47 9.76 -9.95
C VAL A 13 -1.69 8.61 -8.97
N TYR A 14 -2.00 7.44 -9.48
CA TYR A 14 -2.36 6.28 -8.66
C TYR A 14 -1.32 5.19 -8.79
N CYS A 15 -1.23 4.36 -7.77
CA CYS A 15 -0.23 3.31 -7.77
C CYS A 15 -0.67 2.13 -6.93
N LEU A 16 0.01 1.00 -7.16
CA LEU A 16 0.01 -0.14 -6.26
C LEU A 16 1.26 -0.09 -5.43
N VAL A 17 1.15 -0.43 -4.16
CA VAL A 17 2.33 -0.62 -3.33
C VAL A 17 2.31 -2.08 -2.90
N LEU A 18 3.41 -2.78 -3.14
CA LEU A 18 3.51 -4.20 -2.85
C LEU A 18 4.42 -4.41 -1.66
N THR A 19 3.98 -5.28 -0.76
CA THR A 19 4.81 -5.76 0.34
C THR A 19 4.42 -7.21 0.61
N THR A 20 5.24 -7.92 1.37
CA THR A 20 4.97 -9.31 1.72
C THR A 20 5.18 -9.49 3.21
N THR A 21 4.44 -10.42 3.80
CA THR A 21 4.61 -10.77 5.21
C THR A 21 4.78 -12.27 5.33
N ALA A 22 5.32 -12.70 6.47
CA ALA A 22 5.56 -14.12 6.72
C ALA A 22 4.29 -14.87 7.07
N THR A 23 3.32 -14.20 7.66
CA THR A 23 2.10 -14.86 8.14
C THR A 23 0.86 -14.13 7.65
N ALA A 24 -0.25 -14.87 7.59
CA ALA A 24 -1.53 -14.27 7.23
C ALA A 24 -1.98 -13.28 8.29
N GLU A 25 -1.67 -13.54 9.55
CA GLU A 25 -2.08 -12.67 10.64
C GLU A 25 -1.39 -11.31 10.54
N GLU A 26 -0.09 -11.33 10.24
CA GLU A 26 0.63 -10.07 10.05
C GLU A 26 0.08 -9.30 8.87
N ALA A 27 -0.23 -10.01 7.77
CA ALA A 27 -0.80 -9.38 6.60
C ALA A 27 -2.13 -8.70 6.92
N GLN A 28 -3.00 -9.39 7.65
CA GLN A 28 -4.28 -8.82 8.02
C GLN A 28 -4.13 -7.59 8.91
N SER A 29 -3.25 -7.68 9.89
CA SER A 29 -3.04 -6.56 10.80
C SER A 29 -2.50 -5.34 10.06
N LEU A 30 -1.52 -5.57 9.20
CA LEU A 30 -0.92 -4.49 8.43
C LEU A 30 -1.94 -3.86 7.47
N ALA A 31 -2.71 -4.70 6.78
CA ALA A 31 -3.71 -4.23 5.84
C ALA A 31 -4.77 -3.38 6.53
N GLN A 32 -5.23 -3.82 7.69
CA GLN A 32 -6.24 -3.10 8.42
C GLN A 32 -5.72 -1.73 8.87
N GLY A 33 -4.49 -1.69 9.37
CA GLY A 33 -3.89 -0.42 9.77
C GLY A 33 -3.71 0.54 8.61
N ILE A 34 -3.33 0.02 7.45
CA ILE A 34 -3.15 0.85 6.25
C ILE A 34 -4.47 1.50 5.85
N VAL A 35 -5.56 0.72 5.83
CA VAL A 35 -6.84 1.24 5.40
C VAL A 35 -7.41 2.20 6.44
N GLU A 36 -7.28 1.85 7.72
CA GLU A 36 -7.80 2.71 8.79
C GLU A 36 -7.10 4.06 8.82
N SER A 37 -5.82 4.10 8.50
CA SER A 37 -5.09 5.36 8.51
C SER A 37 -5.15 6.08 7.16
N ARG A 38 -5.95 5.58 6.22
CA ARG A 38 -6.17 6.19 4.91
C ARG A 38 -4.92 6.29 4.07
N LEU A 39 -3.96 5.44 4.32
CA LEU A 39 -2.74 5.36 3.51
C LEU A 39 -2.96 4.47 2.30
N GLY A 40 -4.02 3.69 2.29
CA GLY A 40 -4.45 2.91 1.15
C GLY A 40 -5.95 2.81 1.15
N ALA A 41 -6.54 2.82 -0.05
CA ALA A 41 -7.99 2.69 -0.18
C ALA A 41 -8.42 1.24 -0.09
N CYS A 42 -7.56 0.34 -0.51
CA CYS A 42 -7.87 -1.08 -0.59
C CYS A 42 -6.58 -1.86 -0.46
N VAL A 43 -6.61 -2.94 0.32
CA VAL A 43 -5.48 -3.85 0.41
C VAL A 43 -5.99 -5.24 0.11
N GLN A 44 -5.37 -5.89 -0.86
CA GLN A 44 -5.71 -7.27 -1.21
C GLN A 44 -4.56 -8.17 -0.83
N ILE A 45 -4.88 -9.32 -0.27
CA ILE A 45 -3.91 -10.24 0.29
C ILE A 45 -4.01 -11.57 -0.43
N GLN A 46 -2.85 -12.12 -0.83
CA GLN A 46 -2.83 -13.43 -1.46
C GLN A 46 -1.59 -14.19 -1.01
N PRO A 47 -1.70 -15.52 -0.86
CA PRO A 47 -0.53 -16.34 -0.57
C PRO A 47 0.31 -16.49 -1.84
N ILE A 48 1.62 -16.44 -1.66
CA ILE A 48 2.56 -16.61 -2.77
C ILE A 48 3.70 -17.49 -2.31
N GLN A 49 4.45 -18.00 -3.27
CA GLN A 49 5.67 -18.74 -3.02
C GLN A 49 6.82 -17.86 -3.48
N SER A 50 7.80 -17.62 -2.60
CA SER A 50 8.92 -16.74 -2.90
C SER A 50 10.22 -17.53 -2.84
N VAL A 51 11.01 -17.41 -3.89
CA VAL A 51 12.35 -18.02 -3.95
C VAL A 51 13.34 -16.88 -4.07
N TYR A 52 14.28 -16.81 -3.12
CA TYR A 52 15.19 -15.67 -3.07
C TYR A 52 16.44 -16.05 -2.31
N ARG A 53 17.43 -15.16 -2.34
CA ARG A 53 18.67 -15.34 -1.59
C ARG A 53 18.71 -14.34 -0.45
N TRP A 54 18.98 -14.83 0.74
CA TRP A 54 19.13 -13.99 1.92
C TRP A 54 20.39 -14.41 2.65
N GLN A 55 21.31 -13.46 2.80
CA GLN A 55 22.58 -13.70 3.50
C GLN A 55 23.29 -14.95 3.00
N GLY A 56 23.34 -15.09 1.67
CA GLY A 56 24.03 -16.17 1.02
C GLY A 56 23.29 -17.50 0.97
N THR A 57 22.10 -17.57 1.54
CA THR A 57 21.31 -18.80 1.59
C THR A 57 20.13 -18.69 0.63
N LEU A 58 19.88 -19.77 -0.11
CA LEU A 58 18.71 -19.86 -0.97
C LEU A 58 17.50 -20.19 -0.12
N CYS A 59 16.49 -19.35 -0.19
CA CYS A 59 15.27 -19.50 0.58
C CYS A 59 14.09 -19.76 -0.36
N ASN A 60 13.12 -20.54 0.13
CA ASN A 60 11.92 -20.87 -0.61
C ASN A 60 10.78 -20.90 0.39
N ASP A 61 10.05 -19.81 0.49
CA ASP A 61 9.08 -19.62 1.57
C ASP A 61 7.72 -19.28 1.04
N THR A 62 6.69 -19.68 1.79
CA THR A 62 5.35 -19.18 1.58
C THR A 62 5.26 -17.82 2.26
N GLU A 63 4.78 -16.84 1.52
CA GLU A 63 4.57 -15.51 2.04
C GLU A 63 3.17 -15.04 1.67
N PHE A 64 2.78 -13.90 2.23
CA PHE A 64 1.50 -13.29 1.93
C PHE A 64 1.76 -11.92 1.35
N ARG A 65 1.34 -11.73 0.10
CA ARG A 65 1.55 -10.47 -0.59
C ARG A 65 0.38 -9.54 -0.34
N LEU A 66 0.68 -8.31 0.00
CA LEU A 66 -0.30 -7.26 0.08
C LEU A 66 -0.15 -6.36 -1.14
N SER A 67 -1.28 -6.09 -1.80
CA SER A 67 -1.33 -5.14 -2.90
C SER A 67 -2.18 -3.98 -2.43
N VAL A 68 -1.55 -2.83 -2.20
CA VAL A 68 -2.20 -1.66 -1.67
C VAL A 68 -2.49 -0.70 -2.81
N LYS A 69 -3.76 -0.31 -2.96
CA LYS A 69 -4.15 0.66 -3.99
C LYS A 69 -4.27 2.02 -3.33
N THR A 70 -3.50 2.97 -3.84
CA THR A 70 -3.42 4.28 -3.22
C THR A 70 -3.03 5.32 -4.27
N SER A 71 -2.90 6.57 -3.85
CA SER A 71 -2.36 7.60 -4.71
C SER A 71 -0.88 7.75 -4.47
N GLN A 72 -0.18 8.24 -5.49
CA GLN A 72 1.27 8.41 -5.38
C GLN A 72 1.62 9.40 -4.26
N ALA A 73 0.73 10.36 -3.99
CA ALA A 73 0.98 11.34 -2.95
C ALA A 73 1.08 10.69 -1.56
N ARG A 74 0.51 9.50 -1.39
CA ARG A 74 0.54 8.80 -0.10
C ARG A 74 1.74 7.86 0.04
N TYR A 75 2.52 7.70 -1.02
CA TYR A 75 3.52 6.64 -1.01
C TYR A 75 4.54 6.79 0.12
N ALA A 76 5.07 7.99 0.31
CA ALA A 76 6.13 8.17 1.31
C ALA A 76 5.63 7.83 2.71
N ALA A 77 4.41 8.26 3.05
CA ALA A 77 3.85 7.97 4.36
C ALA A 77 3.52 6.48 4.49
N LEU A 78 3.04 5.87 3.41
CA LEU A 78 2.75 4.44 3.42
C LEU A 78 4.02 3.62 3.59
N GLU A 79 5.08 3.99 2.92
CA GLU A 79 6.37 3.31 3.08
C GLU A 79 6.83 3.36 4.53
N ARG A 80 6.73 4.53 5.16
CA ARG A 80 7.12 4.68 6.56
C ARG A 80 6.25 3.82 7.47
N PHE A 81 4.95 3.78 7.19
CA PHE A 81 4.03 2.98 7.99
C PHE A 81 4.41 1.50 7.90
N ILE A 82 4.62 1.00 6.68
CA ILE A 82 4.95 -0.41 6.49
C ILE A 82 6.26 -0.73 7.18
N ALA A 83 7.29 0.09 6.98
CA ALA A 83 8.60 -0.17 7.57
C ALA A 83 8.53 -0.18 9.09
N THR A 84 7.73 0.70 9.68
CA THR A 84 7.62 0.80 11.13
C THR A 84 6.93 -0.41 11.74
N HIS A 85 5.96 -0.99 11.04
CA HIS A 85 5.11 -2.05 11.59
C HIS A 85 5.48 -3.44 11.09
N HIS A 86 6.55 -3.56 10.31
CA HIS A 86 6.90 -4.83 9.67
C HIS A 86 7.83 -5.64 10.55
N SER A 87 7.68 -6.97 10.52
CA SER A 87 8.54 -7.86 11.27
C SER A 87 9.88 -8.11 10.60
N TYR A 88 9.97 -7.92 9.27
CA TYR A 88 11.23 -8.13 8.56
C TYR A 88 12.16 -6.95 8.76
N GLU A 89 13.45 -7.25 8.79
CA GLU A 89 14.48 -6.21 8.83
C GLU A 89 14.47 -5.40 7.53
N THR A 90 14.34 -6.09 6.39
CA THR A 90 14.35 -5.46 5.08
C THR A 90 13.12 -5.93 4.30
N PRO A 91 11.96 -5.31 4.55
CA PRO A 91 10.75 -5.74 3.86
C PRO A 91 10.74 -5.28 2.40
N GLU A 92 10.06 -6.04 1.55
CA GLU A 92 9.78 -5.58 0.20
C GLU A 92 8.78 -4.43 0.29
N ILE A 93 9.11 -3.28 -0.28
CA ILE A 93 8.19 -2.16 -0.40
C ILE A 93 8.48 -1.53 -1.74
N VAL A 94 7.60 -1.75 -2.71
CA VAL A 94 7.80 -1.19 -4.05
C VAL A 94 6.52 -0.56 -4.53
N GLN A 95 6.67 0.50 -5.32
CA GLN A 95 5.56 1.20 -5.93
C GLN A 95 5.49 0.83 -7.40
N VAL A 96 4.30 0.46 -7.86
CA VAL A 96 4.04 0.14 -9.26
C VAL A 96 3.00 1.13 -9.75
N PRO A 97 3.28 1.89 -10.81
CA PRO A 97 2.30 2.86 -11.29
C PRO A 97 1.07 2.19 -11.87
N ILE A 98 -0.09 2.78 -11.62
CA ILE A 98 -1.32 2.41 -12.31
C ILE A 98 -1.45 3.37 -13.47
N THR A 99 -1.24 2.88 -14.68
CA THR A 99 -1.20 3.75 -15.85
C THR A 99 -2.58 4.04 -16.41
N ALA A 100 -3.58 3.24 -16.09
CA ALA A 100 -4.95 3.45 -16.53
C ALA A 100 -5.88 2.67 -15.62
N GLY A 101 -7.09 3.19 -15.47
CA GLY A 101 -8.13 2.54 -14.69
C GLY A 101 -9.45 3.23 -14.97
N SER A 102 -10.55 2.61 -14.54
CA SER A 102 -11.85 3.27 -14.73
C SER A 102 -11.88 4.53 -13.88
N GLY A 103 -12.53 5.57 -14.41
CA GLY A 103 -12.61 6.83 -13.69
C GLY A 103 -13.29 6.69 -12.35
N ALA A 104 -14.33 5.87 -12.27
CA ALA A 104 -15.04 5.67 -11.02
C ALA A 104 -14.16 5.01 -9.98
N TYR A 105 -13.38 4.01 -10.39
CA TYR A 105 -12.53 3.31 -9.42
C TYR A 105 -11.38 4.19 -8.95
N LEU A 106 -10.75 4.93 -9.87
CA LEU A 106 -9.67 5.83 -9.49
C LEU A 106 -10.17 6.93 -8.55
N GLN A 107 -11.38 7.42 -8.80
CA GLN A 107 -11.98 8.39 -7.89
C GLN A 107 -12.21 7.78 -6.50
N TRP A 108 -12.65 6.53 -6.49
CA TRP A 108 -12.86 5.82 -5.23
C TRP A 108 -11.56 5.69 -4.44
N ILE A 109 -10.43 5.42 -5.14
CA ILE A 109 -9.14 5.38 -4.47
C ILE A 109 -8.81 6.75 -3.87
N ALA A 110 -9.03 7.81 -4.63
CA ALA A 110 -8.74 9.16 -4.15
C ALA A 110 -9.53 9.47 -2.89
N GLU A 111 -10.82 9.15 -2.91
CA GLU A 111 -11.70 9.43 -1.77
C GLU A 111 -11.29 8.62 -0.54
N GLY A 112 -10.85 7.39 -0.74
CA GLY A 112 -10.47 6.51 0.35
C GLY A 112 -9.16 6.91 1.02
N THR A 113 -8.37 7.75 0.38
CA THR A 113 -7.07 8.15 0.92
C THR A 113 -7.00 9.62 1.28
N GLN A 114 -8.13 10.31 1.29
CA GLN A 114 -8.17 11.68 1.79
C GLN A 114 -7.97 11.69 3.30
N GLY A 115 -7.24 12.68 3.78
CA GLY A 115 -7.01 12.80 5.23
C GLY A 115 -5.95 11.87 5.77
N ALA A 116 -5.07 11.33 4.90
CA ALA A 116 -4.00 10.48 5.35
C ALA A 116 -2.99 11.27 6.16
N PRO A 117 -2.16 10.57 6.97
CA PRO A 117 -1.27 11.24 7.92
C PRO A 117 -0.24 12.17 7.33
N ASP A 118 0.07 12.04 6.03
CA ASP A 118 1.05 12.92 5.40
C ASP A 118 0.46 14.27 5.01
N GLU A 119 -0.84 14.45 5.22
CA GLU A 119 -1.48 15.75 5.05
C GLU A 119 -1.46 16.50 6.38
N PRO A 120 -1.58 17.82 6.35
CA PRO A 120 -1.63 18.56 7.59
C PRO A 120 -2.77 18.06 8.46
N GLN A 121 -2.45 17.74 9.71
CA GLN A 121 -3.41 17.18 10.65
C GLN A 121 -3.34 17.96 11.95
N PRO A 122 -4.46 18.10 12.63
CA PRO A 122 -4.41 18.64 13.98
C PRO A 122 -3.58 17.71 14.87
N GLU A 123 -2.92 18.33 15.85
CA GLU A 123 -2.09 17.62 16.78
C GLU A 123 -2.88 16.55 17.52
N GLY A 124 -2.33 15.35 17.60
CA GLY A 124 -2.95 14.29 18.34
C GLY A 124 -4.13 13.62 17.69
N GLN A 125 -4.48 14.02 16.49
CA GLN A 125 -5.65 13.49 15.83
C GLN A 125 -5.46 12.06 15.34
N PHE A 126 -4.25 11.71 14.99
CA PHE A 126 -3.99 10.43 14.37
C PHE A 126 -3.15 9.57 15.29
N ALA A 127 -3.58 8.36 15.53
CA ALA A 127 -2.84 7.40 16.34
C ALA A 127 -2.74 6.11 15.57
N LEU A 128 -1.52 5.60 15.42
CA LEU A 128 -1.31 4.32 14.79
C LEU A 128 -1.56 3.21 15.79
N PRO A 129 -2.16 2.12 15.34
CA PRO A 129 -2.36 0.97 16.21
C PRO A 129 -1.05 0.32 16.59
#